data_3358536940e2b5418f6a343bded26d09
#
_entry.id   3358536940e2b5418f6a343bded26d09
#
_cell.length_a   1.000
_cell.length_b   1.000
_cell.length_c   1.000
_cell.angle_alpha   90.00
_cell.angle_beta   90.00
_cell.angle_gamma   90.00
#
_symmetry.space_group_name_H-M   'P 1'
#
loop_
_entity.id
_entity.type
_entity.pdbx_description
1 polymer ?
#
loop_
_entity_poly.entity_id
_entity_poly.type
_entity_poly.pdbx_seq_one_letter_code
_entity_poly.pdbx_strand_id
1 'polypeptide(L)' 'MDRTERFYTIDRLLRSRRKVSLHQLMEELEVSRATVRRDLEYMRDRMAAPIVWDAALRGYCYR' A
#
# COMPACT_ATOMS: atom_id res chain seq x y z
N MET A 1 9.76 11.67 -1.78
CA MET A 1 9.96 10.26 -1.35
C MET A 1 10.22 9.42 -2.59
N ASP A 2 11.32 8.70 -2.64
CA ASP A 2 11.60 7.85 -3.79
C ASP A 2 10.84 6.52 -3.69
N ARG A 3 10.98 5.69 -4.71
CA ARG A 3 10.25 4.43 -4.80
C ARG A 3 10.53 3.49 -3.63
N THR A 4 11.79 3.36 -3.25
CA THR A 4 12.19 2.49 -2.14
C THR A 4 11.58 2.98 -0.84
N GLU A 5 11.61 4.27 -0.60
CA GLU A 5 10.98 4.87 0.58
C GLU A 5 9.47 4.66 0.57
N ARG A 6 8.84 4.73 -0.60
CA ARG A 6 7.40 4.46 -0.69
C ARG A 6 7.08 3.02 -0.29
N PHE A 7 7.86 2.06 -0.79
CA PHE A 7 7.65 0.65 -0.44
C PHE A 7 7.80 0.43 1.06
N TYR A 8 8.81 1.02 1.65
CA TYR A 8 9.04 0.93 3.09
C TYR A 8 7.86 1.53 3.87
N THR A 9 7.38 2.69 3.42
CA THR A 9 6.27 3.37 4.08
C THR A 9 4.98 2.56 3.98
N ILE A 10 4.69 2.01 2.81
CA ILE A 10 3.52 1.13 2.62
C ILE A 10 3.60 -0.06 3.57
N ASP A 11 4.74 -0.72 3.62
CA ASP A 11 4.93 -1.87 4.50
C ASP A 11 4.70 -1.50 5.96
N ARG A 12 5.27 -0.38 6.40
CA ARG A 12 5.09 0.10 7.77
C ARG A 12 3.63 0.37 8.09
N LEU A 13 2.93 1.02 7.18
CA LEU A 13 1.51 1.33 7.39
C LEU A 13 0.66 0.07 7.48
N LEU A 14 0.90 -0.89 6.58
CA LEU A 14 0.12 -2.13 6.57
C LEU A 14 0.42 -3.04 7.76
N ARG A 15 1.60 -2.91 8.36
CA ARG A 15 1.93 -3.64 9.58
C ARG A 15 1.33 -3.00 10.82
N SER A 16 1.22 -1.69 10.83
CA SER A 16 0.80 -0.95 12.03
C SER A 16 -0.69 -0.68 12.11
N ARG A 17 -1.42 -0.83 11.01
CA ARG A 17 -2.85 -0.53 10.95
C ARG A 17 -3.62 -1.73 10.46
N ARG A 18 -4.87 -1.85 10.92
CA ARG A 18 -5.75 -2.93 10.52
C ARG A 18 -6.05 -2.87 9.02
N LYS A 19 -6.20 -1.66 8.51
CA LYS A 19 -6.42 -1.43 7.08
C LYS A 19 -5.91 -0.05 6.71
N VAL A 20 -5.56 0.13 5.44
CA VAL A 20 -5.19 1.43 4.90
C VAL A 20 -5.93 1.61 3.58
N SER A 21 -6.70 2.69 3.46
CA SER A 21 -7.43 2.96 2.23
C SER A 21 -6.49 3.47 1.14
N LEU A 22 -6.95 3.37 -0.12
CA LEU A 22 -6.20 3.92 -1.25
C LEU A 22 -5.95 5.42 -1.06
N HIS A 23 -6.97 6.13 -0.59
CA HIS A 23 -6.85 7.57 -0.35
C HIS A 23 -5.80 7.89 0.71
N GLN A 24 -5.77 7.11 1.79
CA GLN A 24 -4.75 7.28 2.83
C GLN A 24 -3.35 7.05 2.30
N LEU A 25 -3.17 6.06 1.43
CA LEU A 25 -1.89 5.80 0.80
C LEU A 25 -1.48 6.96 -0.11
N MET A 26 -2.42 7.48 -0.88
CA MET A 26 -2.13 8.64 -1.74
C MET A 26 -1.66 9.84 -0.91
N GLU A 27 -2.32 10.11 0.20
CA GLU A 27 -1.96 11.22 1.07
C GLU A 27 -0.59 11.01 1.74
N GLU A 28 -0.38 9.83 2.30
CA GLU A 28 0.88 9.53 3.00
C GLU A 28 2.06 9.56 2.05
N LEU A 29 1.90 9.03 0.85
CA LEU A 29 2.99 8.95 -0.11
C LEU A 29 3.09 10.18 -1.00
N GLU A 30 2.09 11.05 -0.96
CA GLU A 30 2.02 12.26 -1.77
C GLU A 30 2.16 11.95 -3.26
N VAL A 31 1.43 10.94 -3.72
CA VAL A 31 1.46 10.51 -5.11
C VAL A 31 0.04 10.26 -5.61
N SER A 32 -0.07 10.08 -6.92
CA SER A 32 -1.35 9.82 -7.58
C SER A 32 -1.86 8.41 -7.28
N ARG A 33 -3.15 8.21 -7.53
CA ARG A 33 -3.79 6.89 -7.45
C ARG A 33 -3.05 5.86 -8.30
N ALA A 34 -2.68 6.25 -9.52
CA ALA A 34 -1.99 5.35 -10.44
C ALA A 34 -0.65 4.90 -9.88
N THR A 35 0.09 5.80 -9.26
CA THR A 35 1.37 5.45 -8.66
C THR A 35 1.20 4.50 -7.50
N VAL A 36 0.20 4.73 -6.63
CA VAL A 36 -0.08 3.82 -5.52
C VAL A 36 -0.40 2.43 -6.04
N ARG A 37 -1.28 2.35 -7.05
CA ARG A 37 -1.66 1.05 -7.61
C ARG A 37 -0.47 0.30 -8.19
N ARG A 38 0.41 1.00 -8.91
CA ARG A 38 1.62 0.39 -9.45
C ARG A 38 2.57 -0.06 -8.35
N ASP A 39 2.69 0.73 -7.28
CA ASP A 39 3.54 0.35 -6.15
C ASP A 39 3.01 -0.91 -5.46
N LEU A 40 1.70 -0.97 -5.21
CA LEU A 40 1.09 -2.15 -4.58
C LEU A 40 1.25 -3.39 -5.44
N GLU A 41 1.03 -3.25 -6.76
CA GLU A 41 1.19 -4.35 -7.69
C GLU A 41 2.63 -4.87 -7.72
N TYR A 42 3.59 -3.95 -7.76
CA TYR A 42 5.00 -4.31 -7.73
C TYR A 42 5.36 -5.06 -6.45
N MET A 43 4.88 -4.58 -5.31
CA MET A 43 5.16 -5.23 -4.03
C MET A 43 4.58 -6.64 -3.98
N ARG A 44 3.37 -6.83 -4.50
CA ARG A 44 2.76 -8.16 -4.55
C ARG A 44 3.50 -9.10 -5.48
N ASP A 45 3.84 -8.62 -6.68
CA ASP A 45 4.37 -9.47 -7.74
C ASP A 45 5.87 -9.72 -7.62
N ARG A 46 6.61 -8.74 -7.17
CA ARG A 46 8.08 -8.81 -7.14
C ARG A 46 8.66 -8.99 -5.76
N MET A 47 7.94 -8.58 -4.73
CA MET A 47 8.42 -8.63 -3.36
C MET A 47 7.65 -9.63 -2.50
N ALA A 48 6.74 -10.36 -3.12
CA ALA A 48 5.90 -11.35 -2.42
C ALA A 48 5.17 -10.77 -1.21
N ALA A 49 4.85 -9.47 -1.25
CA ALA A 49 4.11 -8.85 -0.17
C ALA A 49 2.67 -9.34 -0.16
N PRO A 50 2.15 -9.85 0.97
CA PRO A 50 0.80 -10.43 1.01
C PRO A 50 -0.29 -9.36 1.16
N ILE A 51 -0.28 -8.39 0.26
CA ILE A 51 -1.21 -7.26 0.26
C ILE A 51 -2.51 -7.70 -0.40
N VAL A 52 -3.62 -7.51 0.29
CA VAL A 52 -4.95 -7.81 -0.24
C VAL A 52 -5.87 -6.62 -0.05
N TRP A 53 -6.87 -6.52 -0.93
CA TRP A 53 -7.98 -5.59 -0.75
C TRP A 53 -9.06 -6.31 0.03
N ASP A 54 -9.44 -5.77 1.18
CA ASP A 54 -10.51 -6.31 2.01
C ASP A 54 -11.77 -5.47 1.80
N ALA A 55 -12.77 -6.06 1.15
CA ALA A 55 -13.99 -5.34 0.81
C ALA A 55 -14.81 -4.96 2.05
N ALA A 56 -14.78 -5.79 3.08
CA ALA A 56 -15.51 -5.51 4.31
C ALA A 56 -14.90 -4.33 5.07
N LEU A 57 -13.58 -4.24 5.07
CA LEU A 57 -12.87 -3.14 5.71
C LEU A 57 -12.71 -1.93 4.79
N ARG A 58 -12.94 -2.12 3.48
CA ARG A 58 -12.77 -1.10 2.45
C ARG A 58 -11.37 -0.52 2.45
N GLY A 59 -10.39 -1.40 2.46
CA GLY A 59 -9.00 -0.98 2.49
C GLY A 59 -8.05 -2.13 2.22
N TYR A 60 -6.79 -1.77 2.07
CA TYR A 60 -5.72 -2.73 1.91
C TYR A 60 -5.23 -3.20 3.27
N CYS A 61 -4.84 -4.45 3.34
CA CYS A 61 -4.26 -5.02 4.54
C CYS A 61 -3.31 -6.15 4.17
N TYR A 62 -2.51 -6.57 5.12
CA TYR A 62 -1.73 -7.79 4.95
C TYR A 62 -2.60 -9.00 5.34
N ARG A 63 -2.48 -10.01 4.51
CA ARG A 63 -3.19 -11.27 4.76
C ARG A 63 -2.66 -11.95 6.02
#